data_d8272e0747c0292d1a456474c93280e9
#
_entry.id   d8272e0747c0292d1a456474c93280e9
#
_cell.length_a   1.000
_cell.length_b   1.000
_cell.length_c   1.000
_cell.angle_alpha   90.00
_cell.angle_beta   90.00
_cell.angle_gamma   90.00
#
_symmetry.space_group_name_H-M   'P 1'
#
loop_
_entity.id
_entity.type
_entity.pdbx_description
1 polymer ?
#
loop_
_entity_poly.entity_id
_entity_poly.type
_entity_poly.pdbx_seq_one_letter_code
_entity_poly.pdbx_strand_id
1 'polypeptide(L)'
;MIDKRCFAVLDAINKECQNSNYKVFSVEDLLLSIPAHLGVDSAAFFECINTLCDHEYISVKYQDDLEICLCPLTKGRLVFENKLDEEIEKERLSKKYFIYSFLGSFLGGIVAVVLYLVITLLVGGYAK
;
A
#
# COMPACT_ATOMS: atom_id res chain seq x y z
N MET A 1 -3.27 3.55 16.04
CA MET A 1 -2.51 3.35 14.77
C MET A 1 -1.76 2.04 14.85
N ILE A 2 -1.97 1.15 13.91
CA ILE A 2 -1.30 -0.15 13.89
C ILE A 2 0.12 0.02 13.36
N ASP A 3 1.09 -0.57 14.03
CA ASP A 3 2.47 -0.62 13.55
C ASP A 3 2.57 -1.41 12.24
N LYS A 4 3.55 -1.11 11.41
CA LYS A 4 3.82 -1.79 10.13
C LYS A 4 4.01 -3.30 10.30
N ARG A 5 4.63 -3.72 11.40
CA ARG A 5 4.82 -5.14 11.75
C ARG A 5 3.49 -5.82 12.02
N CYS A 6 2.66 -5.21 12.86
CA CYS A 6 1.32 -5.72 13.18
C CYS A 6 0.43 -5.75 11.94
N PHE A 7 0.54 -4.75 11.07
CA PHE A 7 -0.17 -4.73 9.79
C PHE A 7 0.25 -5.88 8.87
N ALA A 8 1.55 -6.16 8.78
CA ALA A 8 2.05 -7.29 7.98
C ALA A 8 1.56 -8.64 8.51
N VAL A 9 1.49 -8.81 9.83
CA VAL A 9 0.90 -10.00 10.47
C VAL A 9 -0.58 -10.12 10.12
N LEU A 10 -1.34 -9.04 10.21
CA LEU A 10 -2.76 -9.01 9.86
C LEU A 10 -3.00 -9.31 8.38
N ASP A 11 -2.16 -8.77 7.49
CA ASP A 11 -2.19 -9.05 6.05
C ASP A 11 -1.96 -10.54 5.76
N ALA A 12 -0.95 -11.15 6.38
CA ALA A 12 -0.69 -12.58 6.24
C ALA A 12 -1.87 -13.43 6.71
N ILE A 13 -2.50 -13.07 7.83
CA ILE A 13 -3.69 -13.74 8.35
C ILE A 13 -4.88 -13.59 7.37
N ASN A 14 -5.13 -12.39 6.87
CA ASN A 14 -6.23 -12.14 5.94
C ASN A 14 -6.07 -12.88 4.61
N LYS A 15 -4.85 -13.04 4.10
CA LYS A 15 -4.56 -13.81 2.88
C LYS A 15 -4.86 -15.28 3.04
N GLU A 16 -4.56 -15.85 4.20
CA GLU A 16 -4.80 -17.26 4.50
C GLU A 16 -6.25 -17.53 4.93
N CYS A 17 -6.91 -16.59 5.57
CA CYS A 17 -8.30 -16.68 6.02
C CYS A 17 -9.24 -15.92 5.08
N GLN A 18 -9.64 -16.52 3.99
CA GLN A 18 -10.63 -15.93 3.08
C GLN A 18 -12.04 -15.91 3.67
N ASN A 19 -12.34 -16.83 4.58
CA ASN A 19 -13.62 -16.94 5.26
C ASN A 19 -13.50 -16.49 6.72
N SER A 20 -14.58 -15.97 7.29
CA SER A 20 -14.63 -15.52 8.70
C SER A 20 -14.63 -16.66 9.73
N ASN A 21 -14.06 -17.79 9.40
CA ASN A 21 -14.01 -18.97 10.26
C ASN A 21 -12.65 -19.07 10.96
N TYR A 22 -12.67 -19.67 12.15
CA TYR A 22 -11.44 -20.01 12.85
C TYR A 22 -10.61 -21.01 12.05
N LYS A 23 -9.34 -20.73 11.92
CA LYS A 23 -8.36 -21.60 11.26
C LYS A 23 -7.14 -21.76 12.15
N VAL A 24 -6.59 -22.96 12.16
CA VAL A 24 -5.32 -23.26 12.85
C VAL A 24 -4.17 -22.94 11.89
N PHE A 25 -3.24 -22.11 12.36
CA PHE A 25 -2.02 -21.76 11.63
C PHE A 25 -0.80 -22.30 12.34
N SER A 26 0.19 -22.73 11.57
CA SER A 26 1.55 -22.88 12.08
C SER A 26 2.18 -21.49 12.26
N VAL A 27 2.73 -21.24 13.43
CA VAL A 27 3.44 -19.96 13.71
C VAL A 27 4.63 -19.77 12.77
N GLU A 28 5.35 -20.87 12.47
CA GLU A 28 6.48 -20.85 11.55
C GLU A 28 6.05 -20.45 10.13
N ASP A 29 4.96 -21.01 9.61
CA ASP A 29 4.44 -20.68 8.28
C ASP A 29 4.00 -19.22 8.18
N LEU A 30 3.35 -18.68 9.21
CA LEU A 30 2.98 -17.28 9.27
C LEU A 30 4.21 -16.35 9.32
N LEU A 31 5.24 -16.71 10.08
CA LEU A 31 6.49 -15.96 10.13
C LEU A 31 7.20 -15.94 8.78
N LEU A 32 7.17 -17.05 8.04
CA LEU A 32 7.73 -17.13 6.69
C LEU A 32 6.95 -16.27 5.67
N SER A 33 5.67 -16.08 5.89
CA SER A 33 4.81 -15.24 5.05
C SER A 33 5.06 -13.74 5.24
N ILE A 34 5.67 -13.35 6.35
CA ILE A 34 5.96 -11.95 6.66
C ILE A 34 7.28 -11.54 6.00
N PRO A 35 7.35 -10.34 5.38
CA PRO A 35 8.59 -9.85 4.78
C PRO A 35 9.76 -9.80 5.78
N ALA A 36 10.88 -10.39 5.41
CA ALA A 36 12.05 -10.51 6.28
C ALA A 36 12.65 -9.14 6.69
N HIS A 37 12.49 -8.11 5.86
CA HIS A 37 12.98 -6.75 6.15
C HIS A 37 12.30 -6.06 7.34
N LEU A 38 11.15 -6.56 7.77
CA LEU A 38 10.43 -6.03 8.95
C LEU A 38 11.01 -6.53 10.27
N GLY A 39 11.85 -7.57 10.24
CA GLY A 39 12.52 -8.10 11.41
C GLY A 39 11.57 -8.66 12.47
N VAL A 40 10.47 -9.30 12.05
CA VAL A 40 9.50 -9.92 12.96
C VAL A 40 10.03 -11.28 13.38
N ASP A 41 10.45 -11.40 14.63
CA ASP A 41 10.79 -12.67 15.26
C ASP A 41 9.56 -13.27 15.96
N SER A 42 9.73 -14.44 16.61
CA SER A 42 8.65 -15.12 17.32
C SER A 42 8.06 -14.25 18.45
N ALA A 43 8.89 -13.56 19.23
CA ALA A 43 8.43 -12.69 20.32
C ALA A 43 7.65 -11.48 19.78
N ALA A 44 8.15 -10.82 18.74
CA ALA A 44 7.47 -9.71 18.09
C ALA A 44 6.16 -10.15 17.43
N PHE A 45 6.11 -11.35 16.87
CA PHE A 45 4.88 -11.93 16.32
C PHE A 45 3.79 -12.06 17.37
N PHE A 46 4.08 -12.64 18.53
CA PHE A 46 3.10 -12.79 19.61
C PHE A 46 2.69 -11.44 20.21
N GLU A 47 3.60 -10.50 20.30
CA GLU A 47 3.28 -9.12 20.70
C GLU A 47 2.30 -8.47 19.71
N CYS A 48 2.52 -8.62 18.42
CA CYS A 48 1.60 -8.16 17.38
C CYS A 48 0.24 -8.86 17.47
N ILE A 49 0.19 -10.15 17.72
CA ILE A 49 -1.06 -10.90 17.93
C ILE A 49 -1.85 -10.33 19.10
N ASN A 50 -1.20 -10.09 20.23
CA ASN A 50 -1.86 -9.49 21.40
C ASN A 50 -2.39 -8.09 21.11
N THR A 51 -1.61 -7.26 20.44
CA THR A 51 -2.03 -5.92 20.02
C THR A 51 -3.24 -5.96 19.09
N LEU A 52 -3.24 -6.86 18.11
CA LEU A 52 -4.36 -7.04 17.19
C LEU A 52 -5.64 -7.54 17.89
N CYS A 53 -5.50 -8.42 18.90
CA CYS A 53 -6.61 -8.84 19.74
C CYS A 53 -7.17 -7.69 20.57
N ASP A 54 -6.32 -6.87 21.19
CA ASP A 54 -6.71 -5.73 22.01
C ASP A 54 -7.47 -4.67 21.19
N HIS A 55 -7.12 -4.51 19.93
CA HIS A 55 -7.82 -3.64 19.00
C HIS A 55 -9.03 -4.27 18.29
N GLU A 56 -9.38 -5.49 18.63
CA GLU A 56 -10.51 -6.23 18.05
C GLU A 56 -10.39 -6.46 16.52
N TYR A 57 -9.17 -6.58 16.00
CA TYR A 57 -8.94 -6.93 14.59
C TYR A 57 -8.99 -8.42 14.32
N ILE A 58 -8.59 -9.22 15.29
CA ILE A 58 -8.61 -10.69 15.25
C ILE A 58 -9.19 -11.24 16.53
N SER A 59 -9.70 -12.47 16.47
CA SER A 59 -10.12 -13.25 17.63
C SER A 59 -9.29 -14.52 17.71
N VAL A 60 -8.62 -14.73 18.84
CA VAL A 60 -7.78 -15.90 19.09
C VAL A 60 -8.54 -16.88 19.98
N LYS A 61 -8.71 -18.12 19.51
CA LYS A 61 -9.38 -19.19 20.25
C LYS A 61 -8.41 -19.93 21.17
N TYR A 62 -7.23 -20.26 20.68
CA TYR A 62 -6.10 -20.72 21.48
C TYR A 62 -4.78 -20.33 20.84
N GLN A 63 -3.74 -20.29 21.64
CA GLN A 63 -2.39 -19.90 21.23
C GLN A 63 -1.39 -20.82 21.92
N ASP A 64 -0.50 -21.41 21.11
CA ASP A 64 0.64 -22.20 21.56
C ASP A 64 1.90 -21.71 20.84
N ASP A 65 3.08 -22.14 21.27
CA ASP A 65 4.35 -21.76 20.67
C ASP A 65 4.49 -22.22 19.20
N LEU A 66 3.83 -23.30 18.83
CA LEU A 66 3.89 -23.89 17.49
C LEU A 66 2.67 -23.60 16.64
N GLU A 67 1.51 -23.49 17.24
CA GLU A 67 0.23 -23.35 16.55
C GLU A 67 -0.63 -22.27 17.19
N ILE A 68 -1.41 -21.60 16.36
CA ILE A 68 -2.36 -20.59 16.79
C ILE A 68 -3.68 -20.77 16.04
N CYS A 69 -4.79 -20.77 16.76
CA CYS A 69 -6.13 -20.79 16.18
C CYS A 69 -6.76 -19.43 16.32
N LEU A 70 -6.99 -18.77 15.19
CA LEU A 70 -7.55 -17.43 15.15
C LEU A 70 -8.46 -17.23 13.93
N CYS A 71 -9.28 -16.18 13.99
CA CYS A 71 -9.99 -15.68 12.82
C CYS A 71 -9.88 -14.16 12.73
N PRO A 72 -9.82 -13.60 11.52
CA PRO A 72 -9.91 -12.17 11.34
C PRO A 72 -11.36 -11.70 11.58
N LEU A 73 -11.51 -10.62 12.35
CA LEU A 73 -12.79 -9.96 12.55
C LEU A 73 -13.07 -8.97 11.42
N THR A 74 -14.32 -8.56 11.28
CA THR A 74 -14.75 -7.61 10.25
C THR A 74 -13.93 -6.32 10.29
N LYS A 75 -13.61 -5.82 11.46
CA LYS A 75 -12.78 -4.62 11.66
C LYS A 75 -11.37 -4.79 11.06
N GLY A 76 -10.75 -5.95 11.26
CA GLY A 76 -9.43 -6.24 10.70
C GLY A 76 -9.43 -6.33 9.17
N ARG A 77 -10.49 -6.84 8.57
CA ARG A 77 -10.67 -6.88 7.12
C ARG A 77 -10.87 -5.49 6.53
N LEU A 78 -11.72 -4.68 7.14
CA LEU A 78 -11.99 -3.31 6.70
C LEU A 78 -10.75 -2.42 6.73
N VAL A 79 -9.89 -2.57 7.73
CA VAL A 79 -8.62 -1.83 7.81
C VAL A 79 -7.73 -2.17 6.61
N PHE A 80 -7.68 -3.43 6.21
CA PHE A 80 -6.90 -3.86 5.06
C PHE A 80 -7.46 -3.34 3.74
N GLU A 81 -8.76 -3.43 3.54
CA GLU A 81 -9.45 -2.89 2.36
C GLU A 81 -9.28 -1.37 2.24
N ASN A 82 -9.45 -0.63 3.32
CA ASN A 82 -9.27 0.82 3.34
C ASN A 82 -7.83 1.24 3.00
N LYS A 83 -6.82 0.51 3.50
CA LYS A 83 -5.43 0.79 3.13
C LYS A 83 -5.13 0.52 1.66
N LEU A 84 -5.67 -0.56 1.11
CA LEU A 84 -5.55 -0.85 -0.32
C LEU A 84 -6.16 0.27 -1.17
N ASP A 85 -7.34 0.75 -0.80
CA ASP A 85 -8.01 1.84 -1.51
C ASP A 85 -7.22 3.15 -1.43
N GLU A 86 -6.66 3.48 -0.26
CA GLU A 86 -5.78 4.65 -0.09
C GLU A 86 -4.51 4.57 -0.94
N GLU A 87 -3.87 3.40 -1.02
CA GLU A 87 -2.69 3.19 -1.85
C GLU A 87 -3.00 3.30 -3.34
N ILE A 88 -4.10 2.70 -3.79
CA ILE A 88 -4.57 2.80 -5.18
C ILE A 88 -4.91 4.25 -5.54
N GLU A 89 -5.55 4.99 -4.64
CA GLU A 89 -5.89 6.39 -4.85
C GLU A 89 -4.65 7.28 -4.93
N LYS A 90 -3.66 7.06 -4.06
CA LYS A 90 -2.37 7.75 -4.11
C LYS A 90 -1.62 7.50 -5.41
N GLU A 91 -1.59 6.26 -5.89
CA GLU A 91 -0.98 5.92 -7.17
C GLU A 91 -1.70 6.57 -8.35
N ARG A 92 -3.03 6.60 -8.34
CA ARG A 92 -3.83 7.28 -9.37
C ARG A 92 -3.58 8.78 -9.41
N LEU A 93 -3.55 9.41 -8.25
CA LEU A 93 -3.25 10.84 -8.13
C LEU A 93 -1.83 11.17 -8.61
N SER A 94 -0.83 10.38 -8.21
CA SER A 94 0.55 10.54 -8.64
C SER A 94 0.68 10.42 -10.16
N LYS A 95 0.05 9.43 -10.79
CA LYS A 95 0.04 9.27 -12.25
C LYS A 95 -0.66 10.43 -12.96
N LYS A 96 -1.78 10.92 -12.42
CA LYS A 96 -2.47 12.09 -12.96
C LYS A 96 -1.59 13.34 -12.93
N TYR A 97 -0.97 13.65 -11.81
CA TYR A 97 -0.07 14.81 -11.69
C TYR A 97 1.13 14.70 -12.62
N PHE A 98 1.69 13.52 -12.79
CA PHE A 98 2.79 13.28 -13.72
C PHE A 98 2.39 13.55 -15.17
N ILE A 99 1.23 13.06 -15.60
CA ILE A 99 0.69 13.29 -16.95
C ILE A 99 0.41 14.78 -17.19
N TYR A 100 -0.21 15.48 -16.24
CA TYR A 100 -0.48 16.91 -16.37
C TYR A 100 0.80 17.75 -16.40
N SER A 101 1.79 17.39 -15.60
CA SER A 101 3.11 18.05 -15.62
C SER A 101 3.82 17.86 -16.96
N PHE A 102 3.79 16.66 -17.51
CA PHE A 102 4.39 16.33 -18.81
C PHE A 102 3.68 17.05 -19.97
N LEU A 103 2.35 17.06 -19.99
CA LEU A 103 1.54 17.78 -20.97
C LEU A 103 1.77 19.29 -20.91
N GLY A 104 1.85 19.86 -19.73
CA GLY A 104 2.14 21.29 -19.55
C GLY A 104 3.50 21.68 -20.13
N SER A 105 4.53 20.89 -19.88
CA SER A 105 5.87 21.10 -20.42
C SER A 105 5.90 20.98 -21.94
N PHE A 106 5.22 20.01 -22.52
CA PHE A 106 5.15 19.78 -23.96
C PHE A 106 4.43 20.92 -24.69
N LEU A 107 3.29 21.38 -24.16
CA LEU A 107 2.55 22.54 -24.70
C LEU A 107 3.38 23.85 -24.63
N GLY A 108 4.09 24.07 -23.54
CA GLY A 108 4.98 25.21 -23.39
C GLY A 108 6.11 25.22 -24.44
N GLY A 109 6.69 24.07 -24.74
CA GLY A 109 7.70 23.89 -25.77
C GLY A 109 7.18 24.21 -27.17
N ILE A 110 5.99 23.76 -27.53
CA ILE A 110 5.36 24.05 -28.83
C ILE A 110 5.09 25.54 -29.00
N VAL A 111 4.53 26.20 -28.00
CA VAL A 111 4.26 27.66 -28.01
C VAL A 111 5.56 28.43 -28.22
N ALA A 112 6.65 28.09 -27.54
CA ALA A 112 7.94 28.74 -27.68
C ALA A 112 8.50 28.60 -29.12
N VAL A 113 8.39 27.42 -29.74
CA VAL A 113 8.84 27.16 -31.12
C VAL A 113 8.00 27.98 -32.11
N VAL A 114 6.68 28.03 -31.94
CA VAL A 114 5.77 28.81 -32.80
C VAL A 114 6.09 30.31 -32.70
N LEU A 115 6.28 30.84 -31.51
CA LEU A 115 6.69 32.23 -31.30
C LEU A 115 8.05 32.54 -31.95
N TYR A 116 9.02 31.65 -31.83
CA TYR A 116 10.32 31.81 -32.48
C TYR A 116 10.19 31.87 -34.01
N LEU A 117 9.40 30.96 -34.61
CA LEU A 117 9.14 30.98 -36.05
C LEU A 117 8.44 32.23 -36.53
N VAL A 118 7.44 32.72 -35.78
CA VAL A 118 6.73 33.96 -36.08
C VAL A 118 7.68 35.16 -36.04
N ILE A 119 8.53 35.26 -35.03
CA ILE A 119 9.51 36.34 -34.89
C ILE A 119 10.53 36.29 -36.05
N THR A 120 11.05 35.10 -36.40
CA THR A 120 12.01 34.96 -37.52
C THR A 120 11.38 35.32 -38.85
N LEU A 121 10.12 34.98 -39.09
CA LEU A 121 9.41 35.36 -40.31
C LEU A 121 9.15 36.89 -40.39
N LEU A 122 8.78 37.52 -39.28
CA LEU A 122 8.58 38.97 -39.23
C LEU A 122 9.88 39.73 -39.40
N VAL A 123 10.95 39.33 -38.74
CA VAL A 123 12.29 39.93 -38.88
C VAL A 123 12.87 39.67 -40.28
N GLY A 124 12.72 38.46 -40.80
CA GLY A 124 13.14 38.10 -42.15
C GLY A 124 12.36 38.82 -43.28
N GLY A 125 11.09 39.15 -43.02
CA GLY A 125 10.27 39.97 -43.90
C GLY A 125 10.67 41.44 -43.95
N TYR A 126 11.24 41.98 -42.87
CA TYR A 126 11.75 43.37 -42.82
C TYR A 126 13.17 43.51 -43.41
N ALA A 127 13.91 42.44 -43.57
CA ALA A 127 15.27 42.44 -44.12
C ALA A 127 15.33 42.44 -45.65
N LYS A 128 14.20 42.42 -46.30
CA LYS A 128 14.04 42.66 -47.72
C LYS A 128 13.55 44.08 -47.95
#